data_5034193348b9d7986d2b9b70f50b2ceb
#
_entry.id   5034193348b9d7986d2b9b70f50b2ceb
#
_cell.length_a   1.000
_cell.length_b   1.000
_cell.length_c   1.000
_cell.angle_alpha   90.00
_cell.angle_beta   90.00
_cell.angle_gamma   90.00
#
_symmetry.space_group_name_H-M   'P 1'
#
loop_
_entity.id
_entity.type
_entity.pdbx_description
1 polymer ?
#
loop_
_entity_poly.entity_id
_entity_poly.type
_entity_poly.pdbx_seq_one_letter_code
_entity_poly.pdbx_strand_id
1 'polypeptide(L)'
;MVSSVDRNIQVMGIVNLTDDSFFAGSRNLRPDGTFDEEGFRGRIVNMLDSGADILDLGACSTRPGSDSISGEEEWSRLEPALRILAAEHPGVRISIDTFRPEVVSKAFDIIGPFVVNDVSGGCGEMWKLLGQLGLPYIAMHTRGTPKNMQSLTDYDNVTEAVREFFEGIAAEADRYGVRNWILDPGFGFAKTAEQNWQLLREMSVFEEFGKEILVGLSRKSFLFRPLGVTPSDVLPATQVADFVALQNGADILRVHDVAEAVRTVKLYRLLYGVKYHRIAAPDMPRCLSRREG
;
A
#
# COMPACT_ATOMS: atom_id res chain seq x y z
N MET A 1 9.72 -8.51 25.73
CA MET A 1 9.30 -9.88 25.32
C MET A 1 8.06 -9.66 24.48
N VAL A 2 8.19 -9.78 23.16
CA VAL A 2 7.05 -9.64 22.23
C VAL A 2 6.11 -10.80 22.55
N SER A 3 4.89 -10.47 22.97
CA SER A 3 3.79 -11.44 23.11
C SER A 3 3.66 -12.13 21.75
N SER A 4 3.71 -13.47 21.72
CA SER A 4 3.47 -14.28 20.53
C SER A 4 1.97 -14.24 20.18
N VAL A 5 1.50 -13.06 19.79
CA VAL A 5 0.20 -12.89 19.17
C VAL A 5 0.32 -13.49 17.77
N ASP A 6 -0.65 -14.31 17.36
CA ASP A 6 -0.79 -14.82 16.00
C ASP A 6 -1.01 -13.63 15.04
N ARG A 7 0.09 -12.98 14.62
CA ARG A 7 0.05 -11.83 13.70
C ARG A 7 -0.13 -12.33 12.28
N ASN A 8 -1.13 -11.79 11.61
CA ASN A 8 -1.37 -12.06 10.20
C ASN A 8 -0.52 -11.17 9.31
N ILE A 9 0.74 -11.55 9.11
CA ILE A 9 1.66 -10.80 8.25
C ILE A 9 1.33 -11.08 6.79
N GLN A 10 1.17 -10.02 5.99
CA GLN A 10 0.76 -10.06 4.60
C GLN A 10 1.81 -9.38 3.71
N VAL A 11 1.92 -9.85 2.46
CA VAL A 11 2.76 -9.24 1.43
C VAL A 11 1.87 -8.62 0.36
N MET A 12 2.00 -7.30 0.18
CA MET A 12 1.28 -6.52 -0.83
C MET A 12 2.22 -6.20 -1.98
N GLY A 13 1.92 -6.78 -3.16
CA GLY A 13 2.71 -6.57 -4.38
C GLY A 13 2.29 -5.30 -5.11
N ILE A 14 3.26 -4.43 -5.43
CA ILE A 14 3.05 -3.16 -6.13
C ILE A 14 2.88 -3.39 -7.63
N VAL A 15 1.76 -2.94 -8.19
CA VAL A 15 1.43 -3.01 -9.62
C VAL A 15 1.29 -1.60 -10.18
N ASN A 16 2.39 -1.02 -10.69
CA ASN A 16 2.37 0.31 -11.29
C ASN A 16 1.84 0.29 -12.73
N LEU A 17 0.80 1.06 -12.99
CA LEU A 17 0.21 1.30 -14.31
C LEU A 17 0.66 2.67 -14.87
N THR A 18 1.91 3.07 -14.57
CA THR A 18 2.49 4.36 -14.97
C THR A 18 3.72 4.15 -15.84
N ASP A 19 4.04 5.14 -16.68
CA ASP A 19 5.25 5.16 -17.52
C ASP A 19 6.54 5.34 -16.71
N ASP A 20 6.44 5.97 -15.52
CA ASP A 20 7.55 6.46 -14.71
C ASP A 20 8.11 5.46 -13.70
N SER A 21 7.90 4.17 -13.88
CA SER A 21 8.45 3.21 -12.93
C SER A 21 9.99 3.19 -12.99
N PHE A 22 10.67 3.46 -11.84
CA PHE A 22 12.14 3.42 -11.72
C PHE A 22 12.72 2.04 -12.08
N PHE A 23 11.90 1.02 -12.01
CA PHE A 23 12.27 -0.33 -12.35
C PHE A 23 11.60 -0.70 -13.68
N ALA A 24 12.38 -0.80 -14.75
CA ALA A 24 11.88 -1.13 -16.09
C ALA A 24 11.01 -2.41 -16.12
N GLY A 25 11.29 -3.34 -15.23
CA GLY A 25 10.52 -4.59 -15.05
C GLY A 25 9.13 -4.41 -14.42
N SER A 26 8.72 -3.21 -13.95
CA SER A 26 7.41 -2.95 -13.34
C SER A 26 6.45 -2.15 -14.24
N ARG A 27 6.81 -1.87 -15.49
CA ARG A 27 5.97 -1.11 -16.43
C ARG A 27 4.91 -2.02 -17.02
N ASN A 28 3.65 -1.55 -17.04
CA ASN A 28 2.52 -2.23 -17.66
C ASN A 28 2.02 -1.48 -18.90
N LEU A 29 2.80 -0.52 -19.40
CA LEU A 29 2.54 0.20 -20.64
C LEU A 29 3.63 -0.09 -21.66
N ARG A 30 3.23 -0.23 -22.91
CA ARG A 30 4.14 -0.32 -24.06
C ARG A 30 4.82 1.03 -24.32
N PRO A 31 5.90 1.08 -25.13
CA PRO A 31 6.58 2.33 -25.46
C PRO A 31 5.68 3.39 -26.12
N ASP A 32 4.58 2.97 -26.74
CA ASP A 32 3.56 3.84 -27.37
C ASP A 32 2.48 4.34 -26.39
N GLY A 33 2.61 4.00 -25.10
CA GLY A 33 1.66 4.37 -24.05
C GLY A 33 0.42 3.47 -23.96
N THR A 34 0.30 2.44 -24.80
CA THR A 34 -0.82 1.49 -24.74
C THR A 34 -0.63 0.49 -23.62
N PHE A 35 -1.73 0.02 -23.02
CA PHE A 35 -1.71 -0.98 -21.96
C PHE A 35 -1.20 -2.34 -22.50
N ASP A 36 -0.19 -2.90 -21.84
CA ASP A 36 0.38 -4.21 -22.16
C ASP A 36 -0.35 -5.31 -21.41
N GLU A 37 -1.46 -5.77 -21.96
CA GLU A 37 -2.30 -6.80 -21.33
C GLU A 37 -1.55 -8.11 -21.08
N GLU A 38 -0.72 -8.57 -22.01
CA GLU A 38 0.02 -9.84 -21.88
C GLU A 38 1.09 -9.74 -20.78
N GLY A 39 1.86 -8.65 -20.80
CA GLY A 39 2.84 -8.37 -19.76
C GLY A 39 2.20 -8.20 -18.38
N PHE A 40 1.02 -7.55 -18.32
CA PHE A 40 0.24 -7.42 -17.10
C PHE A 40 -0.19 -8.79 -16.54
N ARG A 41 -0.84 -9.64 -17.37
CA ARG A 41 -1.25 -11.00 -16.95
C ARG A 41 -0.09 -11.82 -16.43
N GLY A 42 1.02 -11.85 -17.17
CA GLY A 42 2.22 -12.58 -16.76
C GLY A 42 2.77 -12.09 -15.41
N ARG A 43 2.74 -10.79 -15.16
CA ARG A 43 3.17 -10.18 -13.90
C ARG A 43 2.24 -10.54 -12.74
N ILE A 44 0.93 -10.46 -12.93
CA ILE A 44 -0.04 -10.83 -11.89
C ILE A 44 0.13 -12.29 -11.49
N VAL A 45 0.22 -13.21 -12.47
CA VAL A 45 0.46 -14.63 -12.20
C VAL A 45 1.74 -14.82 -11.40
N ASN A 46 2.85 -14.18 -11.82
CA ASN A 46 4.14 -14.28 -11.12
C ASN A 46 4.06 -13.78 -9.68
N MET A 47 3.38 -12.64 -9.42
CA MET A 47 3.21 -12.11 -8.06
C MET A 47 2.39 -13.05 -7.18
N LEU A 48 1.30 -13.61 -7.71
CA LEU A 48 0.45 -14.55 -6.99
C LEU A 48 1.17 -15.86 -6.70
N ASP A 49 1.88 -16.42 -7.66
CA ASP A 49 2.70 -17.63 -7.52
C ASP A 49 3.85 -17.41 -6.53
N SER A 50 4.39 -16.20 -6.48
CA SER A 50 5.42 -15.79 -5.52
C SER A 50 4.87 -15.63 -4.10
N GLY A 51 3.53 -15.59 -3.93
CA GLY A 51 2.86 -15.54 -2.64
C GLY A 51 2.42 -14.13 -2.20
N ALA A 52 2.11 -13.23 -3.14
CA ALA A 52 1.42 -12.00 -2.81
C ALA A 52 0.03 -12.29 -2.21
N ASP A 53 -0.28 -11.65 -1.09
CA ASP A 53 -1.59 -11.73 -0.43
C ASP A 53 -2.54 -10.65 -0.97
N ILE A 54 -2.00 -9.51 -1.41
CA ILE A 54 -2.73 -8.34 -1.92
C ILE A 54 -1.98 -7.81 -3.15
N LEU A 55 -2.72 -7.38 -4.17
CA LEU A 55 -2.19 -6.65 -5.33
C LEU A 55 -2.59 -5.17 -5.20
N ASP A 56 -1.62 -4.26 -5.17
CA ASP A 56 -1.85 -2.82 -5.03
C ASP A 56 -1.62 -2.11 -6.37
N LEU A 57 -2.71 -1.71 -7.02
CA LEU A 57 -2.71 -1.09 -8.34
C LEU A 57 -2.65 0.43 -8.23
N GLY A 58 -1.63 1.05 -8.82
CA GLY A 58 -1.48 2.50 -8.88
C GLY A 58 -1.27 3.01 -10.30
N ALA A 59 -2.09 3.97 -10.73
CA ALA A 59 -2.02 4.57 -12.07
C ALA A 59 -1.57 6.04 -12.05
N CYS A 60 -1.43 6.64 -10.86
CA CYS A 60 -0.91 7.98 -10.66
C CYS A 60 0.44 7.91 -9.93
N SER A 61 1.47 8.56 -10.46
CA SER A 61 2.77 8.61 -9.78
C SER A 61 2.70 9.56 -8.59
N THR A 62 3.06 9.06 -7.41
CA THR A 62 3.17 9.85 -6.17
C THR A 62 4.62 10.13 -5.77
N ARG A 63 5.57 9.94 -6.70
CA ARG A 63 7.00 10.19 -6.50
C ARG A 63 7.31 11.66 -6.33
N PRO A 64 8.42 12.00 -5.63
CA PRO A 64 8.87 13.37 -5.55
C PRO A 64 9.02 14.00 -6.94
N GLY A 65 8.34 15.14 -7.16
CA GLY A 65 8.42 15.88 -8.41
C GLY A 65 7.54 15.38 -9.55
N SER A 66 6.75 14.32 -9.37
CA SER A 66 5.82 13.84 -10.40
C SER A 66 4.69 14.86 -10.66
N ASP A 67 4.26 14.93 -11.92
CA ASP A 67 3.05 15.66 -12.29
C ASP A 67 1.81 14.81 -11.96
N SER A 68 0.76 15.49 -11.49
CA SER A 68 -0.53 14.85 -11.30
C SER A 68 -1.24 14.71 -12.65
N ILE A 69 -1.78 13.53 -12.92
CA ILE A 69 -2.69 13.28 -14.03
C ILE A 69 -4.13 13.59 -13.62
N SER A 70 -5.04 13.73 -14.61
CA SER A 70 -6.47 13.87 -14.33
C SER A 70 -7.08 12.57 -13.81
N GLY A 71 -8.25 12.64 -13.16
CA GLY A 71 -8.99 11.44 -12.72
C GLY A 71 -9.44 10.58 -13.91
N GLU A 72 -9.75 11.19 -15.06
CA GLU A 72 -10.09 10.45 -16.28
C GLU A 72 -8.90 9.69 -16.85
N GLU A 73 -7.72 10.29 -16.83
CA GLU A 73 -6.50 9.63 -17.27
C GLU A 73 -6.10 8.49 -16.30
N GLU A 74 -6.16 8.72 -15.00
CA GLU A 74 -5.95 7.67 -14.00
C GLU A 74 -6.92 6.51 -14.20
N TRP A 75 -8.20 6.81 -14.40
CA TRP A 75 -9.22 5.80 -14.67
C TRP A 75 -8.94 5.02 -15.95
N SER A 76 -8.57 5.69 -17.04
CA SER A 76 -8.27 5.03 -18.31
C SER A 76 -7.13 4.02 -18.24
N ARG A 77 -6.20 4.24 -17.33
CA ARG A 77 -5.08 3.31 -17.03
C ARG A 77 -5.49 2.15 -16.11
N LEU A 78 -6.39 2.41 -15.15
CA LEU A 78 -6.85 1.42 -14.17
C LEU A 78 -7.89 0.45 -14.75
N GLU A 79 -8.87 0.97 -15.50
CA GLU A 79 -10.04 0.19 -15.92
C GLU A 79 -9.69 -1.12 -16.64
N PRO A 80 -8.76 -1.16 -17.64
CA PRO A 80 -8.41 -2.40 -18.32
C PRO A 80 -7.84 -3.46 -17.37
N ALA A 81 -6.98 -3.04 -16.45
CA ALA A 81 -6.37 -3.93 -15.45
C ALA A 81 -7.43 -4.51 -14.48
N LEU A 82 -8.35 -3.68 -14.00
CA LEU A 82 -9.42 -4.10 -13.10
C LEU A 82 -10.39 -5.09 -13.78
N ARG A 83 -10.72 -4.88 -15.06
CA ARG A 83 -11.56 -5.83 -15.82
C ARG A 83 -10.89 -7.19 -15.99
N ILE A 84 -9.59 -7.23 -16.25
CA ILE A 84 -8.82 -8.48 -16.32
C ILE A 84 -8.83 -9.19 -14.97
N LEU A 85 -8.55 -8.47 -13.88
CA LEU A 85 -8.54 -9.07 -12.54
C LEU A 85 -9.91 -9.60 -12.13
N ALA A 86 -10.98 -8.86 -12.41
CA ALA A 86 -12.35 -9.31 -12.12
C ALA A 86 -12.73 -10.59 -12.89
N ALA A 87 -12.27 -10.73 -14.14
CA ALA A 87 -12.59 -11.86 -14.98
C ALA A 87 -11.73 -13.10 -14.70
N GLU A 88 -10.42 -12.90 -14.51
CA GLU A 88 -9.44 -13.99 -14.49
C GLU A 88 -8.99 -14.36 -13.07
N HIS A 89 -9.12 -13.45 -12.09
CA HIS A 89 -8.68 -13.64 -10.70
C HIS A 89 -9.72 -13.17 -9.66
N PRO A 90 -10.97 -13.65 -9.71
CA PRO A 90 -12.09 -13.11 -8.90
C PRO A 90 -11.93 -13.28 -7.38
N GLY A 91 -10.93 -14.03 -6.93
CA GLY A 91 -10.65 -14.24 -5.48
C GLY A 91 -9.44 -13.47 -4.97
N VAL A 92 -8.79 -12.69 -5.82
CA VAL A 92 -7.60 -11.93 -5.42
C VAL A 92 -8.01 -10.68 -4.62
N ARG A 93 -7.33 -10.45 -3.50
CA ARG A 93 -7.48 -9.19 -2.76
C ARG A 93 -6.79 -8.06 -3.50
N ILE A 94 -7.56 -7.02 -3.79
CA ILE A 94 -7.08 -5.84 -4.54
C ILE A 94 -7.02 -4.64 -3.60
N SER A 95 -5.96 -3.86 -3.74
CA SER A 95 -5.83 -2.50 -3.24
C SER A 95 -5.70 -1.55 -4.43
N ILE A 96 -6.23 -0.35 -4.33
CA ILE A 96 -6.08 0.69 -5.35
C ILE A 96 -5.44 1.91 -4.71
N ASP A 97 -4.24 2.27 -5.21
CA ASP A 97 -3.48 3.47 -4.82
C ASP A 97 -4.08 4.69 -5.54
N THR A 98 -5.02 5.33 -4.88
CA THR A 98 -5.71 6.53 -5.35
C THR A 98 -6.22 7.40 -4.20
N PHE A 99 -6.17 8.71 -4.40
CA PHE A 99 -6.75 9.71 -3.50
C PHE A 99 -8.05 10.33 -4.06
N ARG A 100 -8.62 9.75 -5.12
CA ARG A 100 -9.79 10.29 -5.82
C ARG A 100 -11.05 9.47 -5.55
N PRO A 101 -12.07 10.06 -4.90
CA PRO A 101 -13.35 9.37 -4.63
C PRO A 101 -14.05 8.87 -5.90
N GLU A 102 -13.96 9.62 -7.02
CA GLU A 102 -14.57 9.22 -8.28
C GLU A 102 -13.93 7.97 -8.90
N VAL A 103 -12.61 7.77 -8.70
CA VAL A 103 -11.90 6.56 -9.14
C VAL A 103 -12.33 5.38 -8.25
N VAL A 104 -12.43 5.58 -6.93
CA VAL A 104 -12.92 4.58 -5.99
C VAL A 104 -14.32 4.11 -6.36
N SER A 105 -15.24 5.05 -6.65
CA SER A 105 -16.62 4.71 -7.03
C SER A 105 -16.69 3.88 -8.30
N LYS A 106 -15.97 4.28 -9.35
CA LYS A 106 -15.92 3.55 -10.63
C LYS A 106 -15.30 2.15 -10.48
N ALA A 107 -14.25 2.02 -9.67
CA ALA A 107 -13.61 0.75 -9.41
C ALA A 107 -14.54 -0.21 -8.66
N PHE A 108 -15.27 0.31 -7.67
CA PHE A 108 -16.25 -0.48 -6.92
C PHE A 108 -17.34 -1.07 -7.82
N ASP A 109 -17.78 -0.35 -8.85
CA ASP A 109 -18.77 -0.83 -9.83
C ASP A 109 -18.25 -2.03 -10.66
N ILE A 110 -16.92 -2.17 -10.83
CA ILE A 110 -16.33 -3.27 -11.62
C ILE A 110 -15.96 -4.47 -10.75
N ILE A 111 -15.24 -4.24 -9.65
CA ILE A 111 -14.61 -5.32 -8.86
C ILE A 111 -15.30 -5.57 -7.51
N GLY A 112 -16.30 -4.77 -7.14
CA GLY A 112 -16.89 -4.81 -5.80
C GLY A 112 -15.91 -4.28 -4.73
N PRO A 113 -15.98 -4.79 -3.49
CA PRO A 113 -15.15 -4.31 -2.39
C PRO A 113 -13.65 -4.55 -2.61
N PHE A 114 -12.82 -3.55 -2.25
CA PHE A 114 -11.36 -3.57 -2.30
C PHE A 114 -10.79 -2.65 -1.20
N VAL A 115 -9.48 -2.64 -1.03
CA VAL A 115 -8.79 -1.73 -0.10
C VAL A 115 -8.46 -0.42 -0.82
N VAL A 116 -8.86 0.72 -0.26
CA VAL A 116 -8.44 2.03 -0.78
C VAL A 116 -7.12 2.40 -0.12
N ASN A 117 -6.06 2.57 -0.93
CA ASN A 117 -4.75 3.02 -0.46
C ASN A 117 -4.57 4.49 -0.82
N ASP A 118 -4.71 5.38 0.16
CA ASP A 118 -4.73 6.82 -0.06
C ASP A 118 -3.50 7.50 0.56
N VAL A 119 -2.58 7.88 -0.31
CA VAL A 119 -1.34 8.56 0.07
C VAL A 119 -1.53 10.02 0.51
N SER A 120 -2.75 10.57 0.38
CA SER A 120 -3.06 11.95 0.78
C SER A 120 -3.51 12.09 2.23
N GLY A 121 -3.84 10.98 2.90
CA GLY A 121 -4.42 10.97 4.25
C GLY A 121 -5.93 11.23 4.28
N GLY A 122 -6.57 11.28 3.12
CA GLY A 122 -8.03 11.39 2.97
C GLY A 122 -8.58 12.82 2.98
N CYS A 123 -9.73 12.96 2.34
CA CYS A 123 -10.55 14.18 2.38
C CYS A 123 -11.98 13.82 2.83
N GLY A 124 -12.79 14.82 3.17
CA GLY A 124 -14.15 14.59 3.67
C GLY A 124 -15.04 13.79 2.70
N GLU A 125 -14.88 13.95 1.39
CA GLU A 125 -15.61 13.19 0.37
C GLU A 125 -15.16 11.72 0.33
N MET A 126 -13.86 11.47 0.47
CA MET A 126 -13.31 10.11 0.55
C MET A 126 -13.87 9.39 1.79
N TRP A 127 -13.77 10.01 2.97
CA TRP A 127 -14.29 9.42 4.22
C TRP A 127 -15.77 9.08 4.13
N LYS A 128 -16.58 9.98 3.56
CA LYS A 128 -18.00 9.74 3.34
C LYS A 128 -18.25 8.54 2.43
N LEU A 129 -17.52 8.43 1.32
CA LEU A 129 -17.64 7.32 0.38
C LEU A 129 -17.24 5.99 1.02
N LEU A 130 -16.12 5.98 1.74
CA LEU A 130 -15.64 4.80 2.46
C LEU A 130 -16.68 4.26 3.45
N GLY A 131 -17.30 5.16 4.24
CA GLY A 131 -18.35 4.78 5.17
C GLY A 131 -19.61 4.24 4.48
N GLN A 132 -19.99 4.82 3.33
CA GLN A 132 -21.15 4.37 2.54
C GLN A 132 -20.93 3.00 1.91
N LEU A 133 -19.73 2.73 1.38
CA LEU A 133 -19.39 1.49 0.68
C LEU A 133 -18.84 0.41 1.62
N GLY A 134 -18.51 0.75 2.86
CA GLY A 134 -17.90 -0.17 3.83
C GLY A 134 -16.49 -0.64 3.44
N LEU A 135 -15.74 0.19 2.72
CA LEU A 135 -14.42 -0.17 2.21
C LEU A 135 -13.32 -0.05 3.27
N PRO A 136 -12.36 -1.00 3.31
CA PRO A 136 -11.13 -0.85 4.07
C PRO A 136 -10.27 0.30 3.50
N TYR A 137 -9.55 0.99 4.38
CA TYR A 137 -8.79 2.18 4.02
C TYR A 137 -7.38 2.16 4.59
N ILE A 138 -6.37 2.45 3.77
CA ILE A 138 -5.01 2.69 4.20
C ILE A 138 -4.80 4.20 4.25
N ALA A 139 -4.56 4.73 5.45
CA ALA A 139 -4.26 6.13 5.69
C ALA A 139 -2.74 6.32 5.78
N MET A 140 -2.14 7.02 4.81
CA MET A 140 -0.71 7.29 4.82
C MET A 140 -0.40 8.69 5.35
N HIS A 141 0.58 8.77 6.27
CA HIS A 141 1.09 10.05 6.73
C HIS A 141 2.03 10.69 5.71
N THR A 142 1.67 11.88 5.27
CA THR A 142 2.52 12.77 4.48
C THR A 142 2.30 14.24 4.84
N ARG A 143 3.19 15.14 4.41
CA ARG A 143 2.98 16.58 4.41
C ARG A 143 3.10 17.12 3.00
N GLY A 144 2.15 17.97 2.58
CA GLY A 144 2.14 18.58 1.26
C GLY A 144 1.78 17.62 0.13
N THR A 145 2.35 17.88 -1.03
CA THR A 145 2.12 17.13 -2.28
C THR A 145 3.43 16.54 -2.80
N PRO A 146 3.42 15.62 -3.78
CA PRO A 146 4.66 15.12 -4.37
C PRO A 146 5.63 16.20 -4.86
N LYS A 147 5.12 17.38 -5.25
CA LYS A 147 5.95 18.50 -5.72
C LYS A 147 6.72 19.22 -4.60
N ASN A 148 6.17 19.29 -3.39
CA ASN A 148 6.77 20.09 -2.30
C ASN A 148 7.08 19.31 -1.02
N MET A 149 6.68 18.06 -0.92
CA MET A 149 6.83 17.25 0.30
C MET A 149 8.29 17.14 0.80
N GLN A 150 9.27 17.17 -0.10
CA GLN A 150 10.68 17.05 0.29
C GLN A 150 11.23 18.29 1.02
N SER A 151 10.53 19.43 0.95
CA SER A 151 10.85 20.64 1.72
C SER A 151 10.06 20.75 3.04
N LEU A 152 9.14 19.84 3.31
CA LEU A 152 8.25 19.85 4.48
C LEU A 152 8.68 18.82 5.53
N THR A 153 9.97 18.80 5.82
CA THR A 153 10.59 17.82 6.74
C THR A 153 10.90 18.41 8.11
N ASP A 154 10.33 19.55 8.44
CA ASP A 154 10.54 20.22 9.73
C ASP A 154 9.62 19.58 10.79
N TYR A 155 10.19 18.65 11.56
CA TYR A 155 9.55 17.97 12.68
C TYR A 155 10.42 18.14 13.93
N ASP A 156 9.82 18.52 15.05
CA ASP A 156 10.46 18.44 16.35
C ASP A 156 10.69 16.95 16.73
N ASN A 157 9.68 16.12 16.51
CA ASN A 157 9.74 14.67 16.62
C ASN A 157 8.85 14.04 15.55
N VAL A 158 9.45 13.32 14.59
CA VAL A 158 8.71 12.74 13.47
C VAL A 158 7.75 11.63 13.91
N THR A 159 8.13 10.83 14.90
CA THR A 159 7.29 9.73 15.40
C THR A 159 6.04 10.28 16.08
N GLU A 160 6.20 11.32 16.90
CA GLU A 160 5.08 11.98 17.56
C GLU A 160 4.13 12.66 16.54
N ALA A 161 4.68 13.37 15.56
CA ALA A 161 3.88 13.99 14.52
C ALA A 161 3.06 12.95 13.70
N VAL A 162 3.62 11.77 13.45
CA VAL A 162 2.91 10.67 12.80
C VAL A 162 1.84 10.09 13.74
N ARG A 163 2.11 9.98 15.03
CA ARG A 163 1.14 9.53 16.03
C ARG A 163 -0.06 10.48 16.11
N GLU A 164 0.19 11.79 16.22
CA GLU A 164 -0.87 12.82 16.22
C GLU A 164 -1.71 12.80 14.94
N PHE A 165 -1.09 12.56 13.79
CA PHE A 165 -1.82 12.37 12.53
C PHE A 165 -2.79 11.19 12.63
N PHE A 166 -2.38 10.04 13.17
CA PHE A 166 -3.24 8.88 13.30
C PHE A 166 -4.35 9.06 14.35
N GLU A 167 -4.15 9.88 15.38
CA GLU A 167 -5.24 10.29 16.26
C GLU A 167 -6.34 11.03 15.48
N GLY A 168 -5.94 11.92 14.56
CA GLY A 168 -6.87 12.59 13.65
C GLY A 168 -7.59 11.62 12.72
N ILE A 169 -6.86 10.65 12.15
CA ILE A 169 -7.45 9.59 11.31
C ILE A 169 -8.47 8.76 12.10
N ALA A 170 -8.16 8.38 13.34
CA ALA A 170 -9.07 7.62 14.20
C ALA A 170 -10.39 8.39 14.43
N ALA A 171 -10.30 9.70 14.68
CA ALA A 171 -11.47 10.55 14.87
C ALA A 171 -12.34 10.66 13.59
N GLU A 172 -11.72 10.83 12.42
CA GLU A 172 -12.46 10.85 11.14
C GLU A 172 -13.06 9.48 10.81
N ALA A 173 -12.31 8.39 11.04
CA ALA A 173 -12.79 7.02 10.86
C ALA A 173 -14.04 6.75 11.71
N ASP A 174 -14.03 7.13 12.98
CA ASP A 174 -15.19 7.03 13.88
C ASP A 174 -16.37 7.87 13.39
N ARG A 175 -16.11 9.10 12.99
CA ARG A 175 -17.14 10.05 12.51
C ARG A 175 -17.91 9.52 11.29
N TYR A 176 -17.22 8.83 10.37
CA TYR A 176 -17.81 8.31 9.14
C TYR A 176 -18.11 6.81 9.19
N GLY A 177 -17.87 6.14 10.33
CA GLY A 177 -18.14 4.71 10.53
C GLY A 177 -17.17 3.79 9.78
N VAL A 178 -15.99 4.25 9.41
CA VAL A 178 -14.93 3.47 8.75
C VAL A 178 -14.17 2.67 9.81
N ARG A 179 -14.53 1.41 9.99
CA ARG A 179 -13.96 0.56 11.04
C ARG A 179 -12.65 -0.11 10.66
N ASN A 180 -12.49 -0.45 9.38
CA ASN A 180 -11.34 -1.17 8.85
C ASN A 180 -10.38 -0.18 8.19
N TRP A 181 -9.54 0.45 9.01
CA TRP A 181 -8.46 1.29 8.50
C TRP A 181 -7.10 0.79 8.98
N ILE A 182 -6.08 1.04 8.16
CA ILE A 182 -4.72 0.54 8.26
C ILE A 182 -3.80 1.77 8.30
N LEU A 183 -2.78 1.74 9.15
CA LEU A 183 -1.82 2.83 9.27
C LEU A 183 -0.66 2.63 8.29
N ASP A 184 -0.31 3.65 7.51
CA ASP A 184 0.97 3.73 6.80
C ASP A 184 1.76 4.94 7.31
N PRO A 185 2.87 4.76 8.04
CA PRO A 185 3.70 5.86 8.54
C PRO A 185 4.32 6.73 7.45
N GLY A 186 4.22 6.34 6.18
CA GLY A 186 4.65 7.14 5.03
C GLY A 186 6.17 7.28 4.94
N PHE A 187 6.90 6.17 5.02
CA PHE A 187 8.35 6.18 4.82
C PHE A 187 8.74 6.79 3.48
N GLY A 188 9.71 7.72 3.49
CA GLY A 188 10.17 8.42 2.28
C GLY A 188 9.31 9.60 1.82
N PHE A 189 8.15 9.84 2.47
CA PHE A 189 7.26 10.98 2.19
C PHE A 189 7.44 12.07 3.24
N ALA A 190 7.81 13.29 2.79
CA ALA A 190 8.04 14.44 3.67
C ALA A 190 8.93 14.14 4.89
N LYS A 191 9.96 13.33 4.73
CA LYS A 191 10.88 12.91 5.80
C LYS A 191 12.31 12.82 5.30
N THR A 192 13.28 13.27 6.12
CA THR A 192 14.70 13.06 5.86
C THR A 192 15.10 11.58 6.03
N ALA A 193 16.32 11.22 5.66
CA ALA A 193 16.82 9.86 5.88
C ALA A 193 16.86 9.52 7.37
N GLU A 194 17.33 10.43 8.21
CA GLU A 194 17.42 10.29 9.68
C GLU A 194 16.05 10.09 10.30
N GLN A 195 15.05 10.87 9.85
CA GLN A 195 13.66 10.76 10.31
C GLN A 195 13.03 9.42 9.90
N ASN A 196 13.34 8.90 8.70
CA ASN A 196 12.89 7.56 8.31
C ASN A 196 13.53 6.47 9.20
N TRP A 197 14.81 6.61 9.56
CA TRP A 197 15.46 5.67 10.48
C TRP A 197 14.91 5.76 11.90
N GLN A 198 14.63 6.96 12.39
CA GLN A 198 13.98 7.17 13.68
C GLN A 198 12.61 6.48 13.69
N LEU A 199 11.78 6.80 12.70
CA LEU A 199 10.43 6.24 12.56
C LEU A 199 10.43 4.71 12.50
N LEU A 200 11.39 4.11 11.78
CA LEU A 200 11.50 2.64 11.72
C LEU A 200 11.86 2.03 13.08
N ARG A 201 12.75 2.66 13.84
CA ARG A 201 13.13 2.19 15.19
C ARG A 201 12.00 2.31 16.20
N GLU A 202 11.18 3.34 16.08
CA GLU A 202 10.16 3.71 17.07
C GLU A 202 8.74 3.28 16.67
N MET A 203 8.59 2.60 15.51
CA MET A 203 7.30 2.30 14.88
C MET A 203 6.33 1.52 15.77
N SER A 204 6.85 0.72 16.71
CA SER A 204 6.02 -0.06 17.63
C SER A 204 5.08 0.80 18.50
N VAL A 205 5.32 2.10 18.62
CA VAL A 205 4.39 3.01 19.32
C VAL A 205 3.01 3.03 18.66
N PHE A 206 2.94 2.80 17.35
CA PHE A 206 1.65 2.81 16.61
C PHE A 206 0.78 1.57 16.88
N GLU A 207 1.31 0.52 17.54
CA GLU A 207 0.50 -0.63 17.99
C GLU A 207 -0.60 -0.20 18.99
N GLU A 208 -0.46 0.97 19.63
CA GLU A 208 -1.47 1.52 20.54
C GLU A 208 -2.85 1.75 19.87
N PHE A 209 -2.87 1.99 18.56
CA PHE A 209 -4.13 2.18 17.80
C PHE A 209 -4.89 0.87 17.58
N GLY A 210 -4.29 -0.30 17.83
CA GLY A 210 -4.92 -1.61 17.63
C GLY A 210 -5.35 -1.86 16.18
N LYS A 211 -4.63 -1.29 15.21
CA LYS A 211 -4.86 -1.41 13.76
C LYS A 211 -3.66 -2.04 13.10
N GLU A 212 -3.87 -2.64 11.91
CA GLU A 212 -2.75 -3.15 11.10
C GLU A 212 -1.83 -1.99 10.67
N ILE A 213 -0.53 -2.26 10.63
CA ILE A 213 0.50 -1.31 10.19
C ILE A 213 1.07 -1.78 8.85
N LEU A 214 0.88 -0.96 7.81
CA LEU A 214 1.50 -1.16 6.51
C LEU A 214 2.80 -0.38 6.43
N VAL A 215 3.83 -1.01 5.83
CA VAL A 215 5.09 -0.33 5.53
C VAL A 215 5.48 -0.52 4.06
N GLY A 216 5.88 0.58 3.42
CA GLY A 216 6.45 0.59 2.08
C GLY A 216 7.90 1.03 2.12
N LEU A 217 8.86 0.12 2.32
CA LEU A 217 10.30 0.42 2.39
C LEU A 217 11.02 0.11 1.07
N SER A 218 10.39 -0.69 0.21
CA SER A 218 11.00 -1.28 -0.96
C SER A 218 11.69 -0.26 -1.87
N ARG A 219 13.00 -0.41 -2.03
CA ARG A 219 13.87 0.38 -2.93
C ARG A 219 13.83 1.89 -2.67
N LYS A 220 13.52 2.34 -1.44
CA LYS A 220 13.45 3.77 -1.10
C LYS A 220 14.83 4.41 -0.94
N SER A 221 14.90 5.71 -1.24
CA SER A 221 16.17 6.46 -1.32
C SER A 221 16.94 6.51 -0.01
N PHE A 222 16.26 6.52 1.13
CA PHE A 222 16.92 6.51 2.43
C PHE A 222 17.65 5.18 2.73
N LEU A 223 17.35 4.10 1.98
CA LEU A 223 18.07 2.84 2.04
C LEU A 223 19.32 2.84 1.13
N PHE A 224 19.16 3.22 -0.16
CA PHE A 224 20.24 3.08 -1.13
C PHE A 224 21.27 4.21 -1.12
N ARG A 225 20.84 5.46 -0.84
CA ARG A 225 21.77 6.61 -0.83
C ARG A 225 22.87 6.49 0.20
N PRO A 226 22.61 6.18 1.49
CA PRO A 226 23.65 6.01 2.49
C PRO A 226 24.64 4.88 2.19
N LEU A 227 24.19 3.85 1.45
CA LEU A 227 25.02 2.71 1.06
C LEU A 227 25.82 2.96 -0.22
N GLY A 228 25.55 4.07 -0.93
CA GLY A 228 26.22 4.36 -2.19
C GLY A 228 25.89 3.38 -3.32
N VAL A 229 24.72 2.72 -3.25
CA VAL A 229 24.26 1.74 -4.25
C VAL A 229 23.11 2.31 -5.08
N THR A 230 22.73 1.61 -6.15
CA THR A 230 21.59 2.01 -6.98
C THR A 230 20.26 1.42 -6.46
N PRO A 231 19.11 1.92 -6.90
CA PRO A 231 17.82 1.32 -6.57
C PRO A 231 17.68 -0.15 -7.01
N SER A 232 18.43 -0.60 -8.05
CA SER A 232 18.45 -2.01 -8.47
C SER A 232 19.22 -2.90 -7.50
N ASP A 233 20.22 -2.36 -6.81
CA ASP A 233 21.15 -3.16 -5.99
C ASP A 233 20.74 -3.15 -4.50
N VAL A 234 19.71 -2.37 -4.11
CA VAL A 234 19.33 -2.15 -2.71
C VAL A 234 18.46 -3.26 -2.11
N LEU A 235 18.12 -4.29 -2.88
CA LEU A 235 17.22 -5.36 -2.42
C LEU A 235 17.68 -6.01 -1.10
N PRO A 236 18.96 -6.34 -0.86
CA PRO A 236 19.38 -6.89 0.43
C PRO A 236 19.09 -5.94 1.61
N ALA A 237 19.32 -4.64 1.42
CA ALA A 237 19.02 -3.63 2.46
C ALA A 237 17.51 -3.47 2.67
N THR A 238 16.70 -3.58 1.61
CA THR A 238 15.24 -3.63 1.71
C THR A 238 14.80 -4.80 2.58
N GLN A 239 15.30 -6.00 2.34
CA GLN A 239 14.94 -7.20 3.12
C GLN A 239 15.29 -7.04 4.61
N VAL A 240 16.47 -6.45 4.92
CA VAL A 240 16.86 -6.15 6.31
C VAL A 240 15.90 -5.13 6.94
N ALA A 241 15.57 -4.06 6.21
CA ALA A 241 14.64 -3.05 6.72
C ALA A 241 13.22 -3.61 6.92
N ASP A 242 12.73 -4.45 6.00
CA ASP A 242 11.45 -5.16 6.12
C ASP A 242 11.45 -6.09 7.35
N PHE A 243 12.54 -6.80 7.60
CA PHE A 243 12.67 -7.66 8.78
C PHE A 243 12.61 -6.83 10.09
N VAL A 244 13.31 -5.68 10.13
CA VAL A 244 13.25 -4.74 11.28
C VAL A 244 11.83 -4.18 11.42
N ALA A 245 11.15 -3.84 10.34
CA ALA A 245 9.77 -3.38 10.38
C ALA A 245 8.82 -4.43 10.99
N LEU A 246 8.97 -5.70 10.61
CA LEU A 246 8.22 -6.81 11.20
C LEU A 246 8.47 -6.94 12.70
N GLN A 247 9.72 -6.76 13.15
CA GLN A 247 10.06 -6.75 14.60
C GLN A 247 9.37 -5.60 15.35
N ASN A 248 9.17 -4.47 14.67
CA ASN A 248 8.60 -3.25 15.23
C ASN A 248 7.11 -3.06 14.91
N GLY A 249 6.39 -4.13 14.58
CA GLY A 249 4.95 -4.09 14.51
C GLY A 249 4.34 -4.09 13.12
N ALA A 250 5.10 -4.12 12.00
CA ALA A 250 4.51 -4.15 10.66
C ALA A 250 3.71 -5.43 10.41
N ASP A 251 2.49 -5.29 9.89
CA ASP A 251 1.59 -6.38 9.49
C ASP A 251 1.55 -6.57 7.99
N ILE A 252 1.76 -5.50 7.21
CA ILE A 252 1.70 -5.54 5.75
C ILE A 252 2.99 -4.95 5.17
N LEU A 253 3.69 -5.73 4.37
CA LEU A 253 4.85 -5.28 3.61
C LEU A 253 4.43 -4.94 2.17
N ARG A 254 4.47 -3.66 1.80
CA ARG A 254 4.19 -3.17 0.43
C ARG A 254 5.47 -3.12 -0.38
N VAL A 255 5.62 -4.01 -1.37
CA VAL A 255 6.90 -4.30 -2.01
C VAL A 255 6.82 -4.45 -3.53
N HIS A 256 7.96 -4.19 -4.21
CA HIS A 256 8.14 -4.54 -5.62
C HIS A 256 8.58 -6.01 -5.79
N ASP A 257 9.33 -6.55 -4.83
CA ASP A 257 10.02 -7.84 -4.89
C ASP A 257 9.30 -8.86 -3.99
N VAL A 258 8.15 -9.37 -4.47
CA VAL A 258 7.23 -10.21 -3.70
C VAL A 258 7.91 -11.48 -3.19
N ALA A 259 8.63 -12.20 -4.05
CA ALA A 259 9.26 -13.46 -3.67
C ALA A 259 10.27 -13.30 -2.51
N GLU A 260 11.03 -12.21 -2.53
CA GLU A 260 12.01 -11.87 -1.51
C GLU A 260 11.35 -11.44 -0.20
N ALA A 261 10.29 -10.65 -0.28
CA ALA A 261 9.50 -10.26 0.91
C ALA A 261 8.85 -11.48 1.56
N VAL A 262 8.28 -12.40 0.79
CA VAL A 262 7.73 -13.67 1.29
C VAL A 262 8.80 -14.51 2.00
N ARG A 263 10.04 -14.55 1.48
CA ARG A 263 11.16 -15.23 2.16
C ARG A 263 11.51 -14.55 3.48
N THR A 264 11.51 -13.21 3.50
CA THR A 264 11.75 -12.42 4.72
C THR A 264 10.68 -12.71 5.77
N VAL A 265 9.40 -12.73 5.40
CA VAL A 265 8.29 -13.09 6.28
C VAL A 265 8.41 -14.52 6.79
N LYS A 266 8.77 -15.48 5.94
CA LYS A 266 9.00 -16.88 6.35
C LYS A 266 10.12 -16.99 7.38
N LEU A 267 11.25 -16.28 7.15
CA LEU A 267 12.36 -16.26 8.09
C LEU A 267 11.97 -15.65 9.44
N TYR A 268 11.23 -14.54 9.42
CA TYR A 268 10.69 -13.92 10.63
C TYR A 268 9.81 -14.89 11.42
N ARG A 269 8.89 -15.58 10.76
CA ARG A 269 8.01 -16.59 11.39
C ARG A 269 8.78 -17.74 12.00
N LEU A 270 9.79 -18.24 11.32
CA LEU A 270 10.66 -19.30 11.84
C LEU A 270 11.41 -18.85 13.10
N LEU A 271 11.94 -17.63 13.09
CA LEU A 271 12.72 -17.11 14.22
C LEU A 271 11.87 -16.84 15.46
N TYR A 272 10.64 -16.35 15.29
CA TYR A 272 9.77 -15.93 16.39
C TYR A 272 8.65 -16.93 16.71
N GLY A 273 8.54 -18.05 15.99
CA GLY A 273 7.52 -19.07 16.22
C GLY A 273 6.11 -18.63 15.87
N VAL A 274 5.95 -17.60 15.02
CA VAL A 274 4.64 -17.08 14.60
C VAL A 274 3.98 -18.05 13.64
N LYS A 275 2.79 -18.58 14.01
CA LYS A 275 2.02 -19.50 13.17
C LYS A 275 1.40 -18.77 11.97
N TYR A 276 1.42 -19.42 10.81
CA TYR A 276 0.75 -18.94 9.61
C TYR A 276 -0.71 -19.33 9.62
N HIS A 277 -1.60 -18.37 9.66
CA HIS A 277 -3.00 -18.56 9.31
C HIS A 277 -3.27 -17.84 7.98
N ARG A 278 -3.30 -18.60 6.88
CA ARG A 278 -3.80 -18.02 5.63
C ARG A 278 -5.27 -17.68 5.85
N ILE A 279 -5.61 -16.40 5.93
CA ILE A 279 -7.02 -15.99 5.94
C ILE A 279 -7.56 -16.39 4.57
N ALA A 280 -8.52 -17.34 4.54
CA ALA A 280 -9.42 -17.44 3.40
C ALA A 280 -10.01 -16.05 3.18
N ALA A 281 -10.15 -15.64 1.90
CA ALA A 281 -10.79 -14.37 1.59
C ALA A 281 -12.03 -14.21 2.49
N PRO A 282 -12.18 -13.06 3.21
CA PRO A 282 -13.33 -12.91 4.09
C PRO A 282 -14.58 -13.20 3.26
N ASP A 283 -15.54 -13.94 3.85
CA ASP A 283 -16.86 -14.09 3.28
C ASP A 283 -17.44 -12.70 3.07
N MET A 284 -17.20 -12.17 1.88
CA MET A 284 -17.74 -10.89 1.46
C MET A 284 -19.24 -11.07 1.34
N PRO A 285 -20.06 -10.22 1.95
CA PRO A 285 -21.51 -10.34 1.82
C PRO A 285 -21.84 -10.36 0.33
N ARG A 286 -22.43 -11.47 -0.13
CA ARG A 286 -22.93 -11.59 -1.50
C ARG A 286 -23.88 -10.42 -1.73
N CYS A 287 -23.52 -9.55 -2.65
CA CYS A 287 -24.36 -8.45 -3.08
C CYS A 287 -25.75 -9.03 -3.41
N LEU A 288 -26.78 -8.49 -2.75
CA LEU A 288 -28.17 -8.86 -2.93
C LEU A 288 -28.47 -8.94 -4.42
N SER A 289 -28.88 -10.13 -4.86
CA SER A 289 -29.43 -10.37 -6.19
C SER A 289 -30.40 -9.25 -6.56
N ARG A 290 -30.19 -8.63 -7.71
CA ARG A 290 -31.18 -7.73 -8.34
C ARG A 290 -32.54 -8.37 -8.21
N ARG A 291 -33.46 -7.72 -7.49
CA ARG A 291 -34.87 -8.01 -7.61
C ARG A 291 -35.26 -7.57 -9.02
N GLU A 292 -35.53 -8.55 -9.87
CA GLU A 292 -36.33 -8.35 -11.06
C GLU A 292 -37.71 -7.86 -10.62
N GLY A 293 -38.18 -6.78 -11.22
CA GLY A 293 -39.48 -6.20 -11.04
C GLY A 293 -39.66 -5.08 -12.04
#